data_dd05aef8f49d03a8e55063ea0a1619fa
#
_entry.id   dd05aef8f49d03a8e55063ea0a1619fa
#
_cell.length_a   1.000
_cell.length_b   1.000
_cell.length_c   1.000
_cell.angle_alpha   90.00
_cell.angle_beta   90.00
_cell.angle_gamma   90.00
#
_symmetry.space_group_name_H-M   'P 1'
#
loop_
_entity.id
_entity.type
_entity.pdbx_description
1 polymer ?
#
loop_
_entity_poly.entity_id
_entity_poly.type
_entity_poly.pdbx_seq_one_letter_code
_entity_poly.pdbx_strand_id
1 'polypeptide(L)'
;MYKRQILRNGIINYQILKLFPELGSPELVFRNLNYIYGCHPYHNRSFVSGVGAQPKRVAYGNNRADHSFIPGGIVPGIRLLKPDFPENRDDYQFHWSENEYVIPLAPDYIYLVHAVNRLLE
;
A
#
# COMPACT_ATOMS: atom_id res chain seq x y z
N MET A 1 0.90 -8.93 6.29
CA MET A 1 1.12 -10.02 5.31
C MET A 1 0.32 -9.82 4.02
N TYR A 2 -0.93 -9.40 4.05
CA TYR A 2 -1.80 -9.26 2.87
C TYR A 2 -1.43 -8.17 1.85
N LYS A 3 -0.73 -7.12 2.23
CA LYS A 3 -0.44 -5.95 1.39
C LYS A 3 0.48 -6.25 0.23
N ARG A 4 1.51 -7.06 0.47
CA ARG A 4 2.40 -7.52 -0.60
C ARG A 4 1.65 -8.36 -1.62
N GLN A 5 0.66 -9.15 -1.17
CA GLN A 5 -0.20 -9.92 -2.06
C GLN A 5 -1.06 -8.99 -2.92
N ILE A 6 -1.61 -7.92 -2.34
CA ILE A 6 -2.42 -6.94 -3.08
C ILE A 6 -1.59 -6.24 -4.15
N LEU A 7 -0.38 -5.77 -3.81
CA LEU A 7 0.53 -5.17 -4.79
C LEU A 7 0.85 -6.15 -5.92
N ARG A 8 1.21 -7.38 -5.57
CA ARG A 8 1.52 -8.42 -6.56
C ARG A 8 0.32 -8.84 -7.39
N ASN A 9 -0.88 -8.91 -6.81
CA ASN A 9 -2.09 -9.14 -7.57
C ASN A 9 -2.31 -8.04 -8.62
N GLY A 10 -2.09 -6.77 -8.25
CA GLY A 10 -2.14 -5.66 -9.20
C GLY A 10 -1.13 -5.82 -10.33
N ILE A 11 0.10 -6.21 -10.01
CA ILE A 11 1.16 -6.46 -10.99
C ILE A 11 0.80 -7.63 -11.91
N ILE A 12 0.32 -8.74 -11.35
CA ILE A 12 -0.10 -9.92 -12.13
C ILE A 12 -1.24 -9.54 -13.09
N ASN A 13 -2.26 -8.82 -12.60
CA ASN A 13 -3.37 -8.36 -13.45
C ASN A 13 -2.88 -7.44 -14.57
N TYR A 14 -1.91 -6.57 -14.31
CA TYR A 14 -1.29 -5.75 -15.36
C TYR A 14 -0.56 -6.60 -16.40
N GLN A 15 0.19 -7.61 -15.98
CA GLN A 15 0.88 -8.52 -16.90
C GLN A 15 -0.11 -9.35 -17.73
N ILE A 16 -1.17 -9.85 -17.11
CA ILE A 16 -2.25 -10.55 -17.84
C ILE A 16 -2.84 -9.62 -18.89
N LEU A 17 -3.18 -8.39 -18.53
CA LEU A 17 -3.74 -7.41 -19.45
C LEU A 17 -2.79 -7.10 -20.62
N LYS A 18 -1.47 -7.10 -20.39
CA LYS A 18 -0.45 -6.86 -21.42
C LYS A 18 -0.27 -8.05 -22.36
N LEU A 19 -0.32 -9.27 -21.84
CA LEU A 19 -0.02 -10.49 -22.60
C LEU A 19 -1.30 -11.12 -23.18
N PHE A 20 -2.43 -10.96 -22.53
CA PHE A 20 -3.72 -11.56 -22.84
C PHE A 20 -4.83 -10.53 -22.60
N PRO A 21 -4.94 -9.50 -23.48
CA PRO A 21 -5.87 -8.38 -23.26
C PRO A 21 -7.34 -8.83 -23.08
N GLU A 22 -7.72 -9.93 -23.71
CA GLU A 22 -9.06 -10.51 -23.63
C GLU A 22 -9.39 -11.14 -22.27
N LEU A 23 -8.35 -11.47 -21.46
CA LEU A 23 -8.49 -12.07 -20.13
C LEU A 23 -8.27 -11.05 -19.00
N GLY A 24 -7.73 -9.89 -19.32
CA GLY A 24 -7.37 -8.85 -18.35
C GLY A 24 -8.41 -7.75 -18.22
N SER A 25 -8.34 -6.99 -17.12
CA SER A 25 -9.14 -5.79 -16.92
C SER A 25 -8.30 -4.70 -16.25
N PRO A 26 -8.24 -3.48 -16.82
CA PRO A 26 -7.60 -2.34 -16.18
C PRO A 26 -8.16 -2.05 -14.78
N GLU A 27 -9.45 -2.28 -14.60
CA GLU A 27 -10.15 -2.09 -13.33
C GLU A 27 -9.52 -2.90 -12.18
N LEU A 28 -9.09 -4.13 -12.46
CA LEU A 28 -8.43 -4.96 -11.44
C LEU A 28 -7.07 -4.39 -11.03
N VAL A 29 -6.35 -3.77 -11.96
CA VAL A 29 -5.08 -3.10 -11.65
C VAL A 29 -5.33 -1.88 -10.78
N PHE A 30 -6.29 -1.02 -11.17
CA PHE A 30 -6.66 0.19 -10.42
C PHE A 30 -7.15 -0.13 -9.00
N ARG A 31 -8.00 -1.15 -8.83
CA ARG A 31 -8.53 -1.56 -7.52
C ARG A 31 -7.42 -1.96 -6.55
N ASN A 32 -6.38 -2.66 -7.03
CA ASN A 32 -5.26 -3.04 -6.18
C ASN A 32 -4.45 -1.83 -5.70
N LEU A 33 -4.20 -0.83 -6.55
CA LEU A 33 -3.53 0.39 -6.14
C LEU A 33 -4.44 1.24 -5.22
N ASN A 34 -5.72 1.37 -5.55
CA ASN A 34 -6.69 2.10 -4.73
C ASN A 34 -6.82 1.51 -3.33
N TYR A 35 -6.75 0.19 -3.18
CA TYR A 35 -6.72 -0.45 -1.87
C TYR A 35 -5.51 0.03 -1.04
N ILE A 36 -4.34 0.12 -1.65
CA ILE A 36 -3.12 0.63 -0.99
C ILE A 36 -3.30 2.08 -0.55
N TYR A 37 -4.03 2.88 -1.33
CA TYR A 37 -4.34 4.28 -1.02
C TYR A 37 -5.50 4.48 -0.04
N GLY A 38 -6.05 3.39 0.52
CA GLY A 38 -7.07 3.44 1.54
C GLY A 38 -8.51 3.22 1.06
N CYS A 39 -8.72 2.87 -0.21
CA CYS A 39 -10.05 2.47 -0.70
C CYS A 39 -10.35 1.02 -0.30
N HIS A 40 -10.52 0.79 0.98
CA HIS A 40 -10.85 -0.51 1.57
C HIS A 40 -11.96 -0.36 2.64
N PRO A 41 -12.62 -1.44 3.05
CA PRO A 41 -13.86 -1.39 3.84
C PRO A 41 -13.71 -0.95 5.30
N TYR A 42 -12.52 -0.57 5.75
CA TYR A 42 -12.26 -0.10 7.10
C TYR A 42 -12.17 1.44 7.17
N HIS A 43 -11.19 1.98 7.89
CA HIS A 43 -11.06 3.41 8.15
C HIS A 43 -10.41 4.21 7.01
N ASN A 44 -10.31 3.63 5.83
CA ASN A 44 -9.71 4.28 4.65
C ASN A 44 -8.27 4.79 4.87
N ARG A 45 -7.53 4.17 5.78
CA ARG A 45 -6.11 4.51 5.98
C ARG A 45 -5.27 4.04 4.81
N SER A 46 -4.57 4.97 4.21
CA SER A 46 -3.55 4.66 3.22
C SER A 46 -2.34 3.99 3.85
N PHE A 47 -1.71 3.09 3.11
CA PHE A 47 -0.42 2.48 3.47
C PHE A 47 0.76 3.30 2.96
N VAL A 48 0.48 4.48 2.42
CA VAL A 48 1.48 5.38 1.86
C VAL A 48 1.50 6.66 2.66
N SER A 49 2.69 7.08 3.08
CA SER A 49 2.86 8.31 3.86
C SER A 49 2.56 9.54 2.99
N GLY A 50 1.68 10.39 3.48
CA GLY A 50 1.30 11.63 2.83
C GLY A 50 0.41 11.49 1.59
N VAL A 51 -0.01 10.27 1.19
CA VAL A 51 -0.80 10.01 -0.03
C VAL A 51 -1.98 9.10 0.28
N GLY A 52 -3.10 9.31 -0.42
CA GLY A 52 -4.30 8.47 -0.35
C GLY A 52 -5.47 9.10 0.43
N ALA A 53 -6.52 8.32 0.68
CA ALA A 53 -7.78 8.81 1.25
C ALA A 53 -7.60 9.37 2.67
N GLN A 54 -6.96 8.60 3.55
CA GLN A 54 -6.48 9.06 4.85
C GLN A 54 -4.98 8.76 4.93
N PRO A 55 -4.11 9.71 4.58
CA PRO A 55 -2.68 9.46 4.49
C PRO A 55 -2.08 9.03 5.82
N LYS A 56 -1.15 8.08 5.75
CA LYS A 56 -0.31 7.76 6.91
C LYS A 56 0.51 8.99 7.27
N ARG A 57 0.40 9.43 8.52
CA ARG A 57 1.08 10.64 9.03
C ARG A 57 2.29 10.30 9.89
N VAL A 58 2.31 9.10 10.45
CA VAL A 58 3.38 8.59 11.29
C VAL A 58 4.04 7.43 10.58
N ALA A 59 5.30 7.60 10.22
CA ALA A 59 6.12 6.57 9.61
C ALA A 59 7.60 6.85 9.92
N TYR A 60 8.44 5.84 9.88
CA TYR A 60 9.86 6.00 10.14
C TYR A 60 10.70 5.05 9.29
N GLY A 61 11.92 5.45 8.99
CA GLY A 61 12.94 4.59 8.39
C GLY A 61 13.67 3.74 9.43
N ASN A 62 14.75 3.13 9.00
CA ASN A 62 15.58 2.32 9.89
C ASN A 62 16.27 3.15 11.00
N ASN A 63 16.49 4.44 10.77
CA ASN A 63 16.99 5.36 11.78
C ASN A 63 15.84 5.92 12.62
N ARG A 64 15.61 5.33 13.77
CA ARG A 64 14.56 5.76 14.71
C ARG A 64 14.86 7.10 15.37
N ALA A 65 16.10 7.57 15.32
CA ALA A 65 16.52 8.79 16.01
C ALA A 65 16.02 10.05 15.32
N ASP A 66 15.85 10.04 14.02
CA ASP A 66 15.43 11.19 13.22
C ASP A 66 13.97 11.16 12.78
N HIS A 67 13.24 10.08 13.09
CA HIS A 67 11.83 9.91 12.73
C HIS A 67 11.55 10.18 11.25
N SER A 68 12.46 9.76 10.37
CA SER A 68 12.43 10.07 8.94
C SER A 68 11.08 9.78 8.31
N PHE A 69 10.32 10.83 8.04
CA PHE A 69 9.08 10.74 7.28
C PHE A 69 9.38 10.95 5.79
N ILE A 70 9.11 9.95 4.97
CA ILE A 70 9.34 9.99 3.52
C ILE A 70 7.97 10.09 2.82
N PRO A 71 7.59 11.27 2.29
CA PRO A 71 6.35 11.38 1.52
C PRO A 71 6.32 10.40 0.34
N GLY A 72 5.22 9.68 0.19
CA GLY A 72 5.09 8.64 -0.83
C GLY A 72 5.76 7.29 -0.46
N GLY A 73 6.39 7.18 0.69
CA GLY A 73 6.95 5.93 1.17
C GLY A 73 5.85 4.95 1.61
N ILE A 74 6.02 3.66 1.26
CA ILE A 74 5.06 2.62 1.65
C ILE A 74 5.47 1.94 2.96
N VAL A 75 4.49 1.76 3.84
CA VAL A 75 4.64 1.07 5.13
C VAL A 75 3.81 -0.22 5.16
N PRO A 76 4.03 -1.13 6.15
CA PRO A 76 3.22 -2.32 6.29
C PRO A 76 1.71 -2.04 6.42
N GLY A 77 1.32 -0.92 7.02
CA GLY A 77 -0.04 -0.40 7.05
C GLY A 77 -0.86 -0.85 8.25
N ILE A 78 -2.04 -1.41 8.05
CA ILE A 78 -3.01 -1.65 9.11
C ILE A 78 -2.68 -2.91 9.91
N ARG A 79 -2.82 -2.84 11.22
CA ARG A 79 -2.79 -3.97 12.14
C ARG A 79 -4.19 -4.21 12.69
N LEU A 80 -4.62 -5.46 12.65
CA LEU A 80 -5.88 -5.90 13.24
C LEU A 80 -5.63 -6.48 14.63
N LEU A 81 -6.43 -6.10 15.59
CA LEU A 81 -6.30 -6.51 16.99
C LEU A 81 -7.27 -7.66 17.29
N LYS A 82 -6.79 -8.69 17.99
CA LYS A 82 -7.66 -9.77 18.49
C LYS A 82 -8.45 -9.27 19.71
N PRO A 83 -9.63 -9.85 20.02
CA PRO A 83 -10.29 -10.97 19.34
C PRO A 83 -11.14 -10.56 18.12
N ASP A 84 -11.64 -9.35 18.06
CA ASP A 84 -12.67 -8.94 17.09
C ASP A 84 -12.11 -8.31 15.82
N PHE A 85 -10.80 -8.27 15.71
CA PHE A 85 -10.04 -7.76 14.57
C PHE A 85 -10.35 -6.31 14.15
N PRO A 86 -10.64 -5.37 15.08
CA PRO A 86 -10.69 -3.97 14.72
C PRO A 86 -9.30 -3.49 14.26
N GLU A 87 -9.29 -2.44 13.45
CA GLU A 87 -8.04 -1.78 13.09
C GLU A 87 -7.40 -1.13 14.32
N ASN A 88 -6.09 -1.30 14.47
CA ASN A 88 -5.33 -0.52 15.43
C ASN A 88 -5.35 0.95 15.00
N ARG A 89 -5.78 1.84 15.91
CA ARG A 89 -5.82 3.29 15.69
C ARG A 89 -4.72 4.03 16.44
N ASP A 90 -3.87 3.28 17.13
CA ASP A 90 -2.75 3.85 17.86
C ASP A 90 -1.72 4.40 16.89
N ASP A 91 -1.37 5.66 17.05
CA ASP A 91 -0.36 6.36 16.24
C ASP A 91 1.04 6.29 16.88
N TYR A 92 1.30 5.26 17.69
CA TYR A 92 2.63 5.03 18.21
C TYR A 92 3.66 4.92 17.08
N GLN A 93 4.59 5.85 17.07
CA GLN A 93 5.45 6.11 15.92
C GLN A 93 6.40 4.95 15.57
N PHE A 94 6.77 4.13 16.54
CA PHE A 94 7.70 3.01 16.34
C PHE A 94 7.01 1.65 16.19
N HIS A 95 5.77 1.61 15.77
CA HIS A 95 5.08 0.39 15.41
C HIS A 95 5.64 -0.18 14.10
N TRP A 96 6.68 -1.00 14.19
CA TRP A 96 7.34 -1.58 13.02
C TRP A 96 6.37 -2.31 12.07
N SER A 97 5.35 -2.97 12.63
CA SER A 97 4.34 -3.70 11.85
C SER A 97 3.36 -2.81 11.08
N GLU A 98 3.37 -1.50 11.32
CA GLU A 98 2.47 -0.52 10.70
C GLU A 98 3.20 0.66 10.07
N ASN A 99 4.23 1.17 10.73
CA ASN A 99 4.79 2.49 10.45
C ASN A 99 6.23 2.46 9.91
N GLU A 100 6.91 1.31 9.94
CA GLU A 100 8.27 1.22 9.42
C GLU A 100 8.28 1.06 7.89
N TYR A 101 9.07 1.87 7.21
CA TYR A 101 9.30 1.67 5.78
C TYR A 101 10.02 0.35 5.54
N VAL A 102 9.48 -0.49 4.67
CA VAL A 102 10.03 -1.81 4.39
C VAL A 102 10.44 -1.93 2.93
N ILE A 103 11.73 -2.13 2.71
CA ILE A 103 12.33 -2.22 1.37
C ILE A 103 11.58 -3.23 0.45
N PRO A 104 11.18 -4.44 0.89
CA PRO A 104 10.52 -5.40 0.00
C PRO A 104 9.16 -4.98 -0.56
N LEU A 105 8.53 -3.94 -0.01
CA LEU A 105 7.26 -3.43 -0.54
C LEU A 105 7.45 -2.33 -1.59
N ALA A 106 8.54 -1.58 -1.47
CA ALA A 106 8.77 -0.41 -2.32
C ALA A 106 8.87 -0.73 -3.81
N PRO A 107 9.62 -1.76 -4.26
CA PRO A 107 9.68 -2.11 -5.68
C PRO A 107 8.33 -2.52 -6.25
N ASP A 108 7.57 -3.36 -5.52
CA ASP A 108 6.24 -3.81 -5.94
C ASP A 108 5.28 -2.60 -6.07
N TYR A 109 5.36 -1.65 -5.12
CA TYR A 109 4.56 -0.44 -5.14
C TYR A 109 4.93 0.51 -6.30
N ILE A 110 6.22 0.78 -6.48
CA ILE A 110 6.71 1.63 -7.58
C ILE A 110 6.28 1.05 -8.93
N TYR A 111 6.45 -0.25 -9.11
CA TYR A 111 6.03 -0.91 -10.34
C TYR A 111 4.53 -0.75 -10.59
N LEU A 112 3.70 -0.99 -9.58
CA LEU A 112 2.24 -0.89 -9.73
C LEU A 112 1.78 0.55 -10.03
N VAL A 113 2.41 1.56 -9.42
CA VAL A 113 2.13 2.96 -9.73
C VAL A 113 2.44 3.27 -11.19
N HIS A 114 3.60 2.85 -11.69
CA HIS A 114 3.94 3.03 -13.10
C HIS A 114 3.02 2.25 -14.04
N ALA A 115 2.62 1.03 -13.66
CA ALA A 115 1.66 0.25 -14.44
C ALA A 115 0.31 0.97 -14.57
N VAL A 116 -0.18 1.55 -13.47
CA VAL A 116 -1.42 2.36 -13.48
C VAL A 116 -1.27 3.60 -14.35
N ASN A 117 -0.17 4.34 -14.22
CA ASN A 117 0.07 5.51 -15.07
C ASN A 117 0.05 5.16 -16.55
N ARG A 118 0.64 4.04 -16.94
CA ARG A 118 0.63 3.56 -18.32
C ARG A 118 -0.76 3.17 -18.85
N LEU A 119 -1.69 2.85 -17.96
CA LEU A 119 -3.09 2.55 -18.34
C LEU A 119 -3.97 3.78 -18.42
N LEU A 120 -3.49 4.93 -17.95
CA LEU A 120 -4.18 6.22 -18.00
C LEU A 120 -3.74 7.09 -19.19
N GLU A 121 -2.61 6.75 -19.83
CA GLU A 121 -2.12 7.34 -21.08
C GLU A 121 -2.89 6.80 -22.30
#